data_6d87b99b86ec699644665c9b42130b71
#
_entry.id   6d87b99b86ec699644665c9b42130b71
#
_cell.length_a   1.000
_cell.length_b   1.000
_cell.length_c   1.000
_cell.angle_alpha   90.00
_cell.angle_beta   90.00
_cell.angle_gamma   90.00
#
_symmetry.space_group_name_H-M   'P 1'
#
loop_
_entity.id
_entity.type
_entity.pdbx_description
1 polymer ?
#
loop_
_entity_poly.entity_id
_entity_poly.type
_entity_poly.pdbx_seq_one_letter_code
_entity_poly.pdbx_strand_id
1 'polypeptide(L)'
;MDYLKILLEDSSLAADFDALFDFFLLDEPTERDEVEGRCTFSLDGKAFARDGAGGEYHQLEDGSIGYVSSEGQCGRIAESIDDLIHLLVYSICWHDYCDSSQYTDMGTLEAYANERHDEIASYTEMDIWEEVVKALGMPSEANVAVELQKFYDAAHREPLYQGFYHEEDGSITPY
;
A
#
# COMPACT_ATOMS: atom_id res chain seq x y z
N MET A 1 6.83 -4.57 15.65
CA MET A 1 7.57 -3.30 15.89
C MET A 1 6.64 -2.18 15.49
N ASP A 2 6.67 -1.03 16.13
CA ASP A 2 5.75 0.08 15.74
C ASP A 2 6.46 0.96 14.71
N TYR A 3 6.40 0.56 13.44
CA TYR A 3 7.06 1.24 12.32
C TYR A 3 6.56 2.66 12.13
N LEU A 4 5.24 2.91 12.26
CA LEU A 4 4.69 4.27 12.12
C LEU A 4 5.25 5.20 13.19
N LYS A 5 5.40 4.72 14.43
CA LYS A 5 5.99 5.52 15.48
C LYS A 5 7.44 5.87 15.16
N ILE A 6 8.23 4.94 14.62
CA ILE A 6 9.61 5.21 14.21
C ILE A 6 9.66 6.29 13.15
N LEU A 7 8.81 6.21 12.12
CA LEU A 7 8.71 7.20 11.05
C LEU A 7 8.26 8.58 11.58
N LEU A 8 7.28 8.61 12.51
CA LEU A 8 6.80 9.87 13.09
C LEU A 8 7.83 10.55 14.02
N GLU A 9 8.72 9.79 14.64
CA GLU A 9 9.74 10.30 15.55
C GLU A 9 11.05 10.75 14.83
N ASP A 10 11.27 10.30 13.57
CA ASP A 10 12.45 10.64 12.77
C ASP A 10 12.04 11.24 11.41
N SER A 11 12.03 12.56 11.34
CA SER A 11 11.64 13.28 10.12
C SER A 11 12.60 13.09 8.93
N SER A 12 13.86 12.73 9.16
CA SER A 12 14.79 12.42 8.07
C SER A 12 14.45 11.06 7.47
N LEU A 13 14.25 10.07 8.34
CA LEU A 13 13.82 8.74 7.92
C LEU A 13 12.47 8.78 7.22
N ALA A 14 11.52 9.59 7.70
CA ALA A 14 10.22 9.76 7.05
C ALA A 14 10.35 10.37 5.66
N ALA A 15 11.26 11.34 5.46
CA ALA A 15 11.51 11.93 4.15
C ALA A 15 12.17 10.95 3.17
N ASP A 16 13.11 10.13 3.64
CA ASP A 16 13.73 9.07 2.83
C ASP A 16 12.71 7.99 2.47
N PHE A 17 11.85 7.62 3.43
CA PHE A 17 10.77 6.65 3.24
C PHE A 17 9.76 7.13 2.20
N ASP A 18 9.36 8.39 2.28
CA ASP A 18 8.49 9.04 1.31
C ASP A 18 9.12 9.06 -0.09
N ALA A 19 10.37 9.51 -0.21
CA ALA A 19 11.07 9.58 -1.49
C ALA A 19 11.25 8.22 -2.19
N LEU A 20 11.41 7.13 -1.39
CA LEU A 20 11.58 5.78 -1.94
C LEU A 20 10.27 5.10 -2.31
N PHE A 21 9.23 5.29 -1.50
CA PHE A 21 8.01 4.47 -1.57
C PHE A 21 6.75 5.27 -1.92
N ASP A 22 6.90 6.58 -2.17
CA ASP A 22 5.78 7.49 -2.46
C ASP A 22 4.68 7.37 -1.38
N PHE A 23 5.09 7.50 -0.10
CA PHE A 23 4.22 7.26 1.04
C PHE A 23 4.35 8.38 2.08
N PHE A 24 3.38 9.28 2.10
CA PHE A 24 3.31 10.43 2.99
C PHE A 24 2.40 10.17 4.19
N LEU A 25 2.97 10.13 5.38
CA LEU A 25 2.18 10.09 6.61
C LEU A 25 1.45 11.41 6.82
N LEU A 26 0.18 11.35 7.19
CA LEU A 26 -0.59 12.50 7.62
C LEU A 26 -0.29 12.79 9.10
N ASP A 27 -0.24 14.08 9.48
CA ASP A 27 -0.05 14.50 10.88
C ASP A 27 -1.11 13.91 11.82
N GLU A 28 -2.34 13.83 11.33
CA GLU A 28 -3.48 13.18 12.01
C GLU A 28 -4.32 12.41 10.99
N PRO A 29 -4.87 11.23 11.36
CA PRO A 29 -5.81 10.52 10.49
C PRO A 29 -7.05 11.36 10.18
N THR A 30 -7.42 11.43 8.91
CA THR A 30 -8.56 12.21 8.43
C THR A 30 -9.69 11.32 7.95
N GLU A 31 -10.90 11.87 7.88
CA GLU A 31 -11.96 11.23 7.11
C GLU A 31 -11.51 11.15 5.64
N ARG A 32 -11.94 10.09 4.98
CA ARG A 32 -11.63 9.87 3.56
C ARG A 32 -12.09 11.04 2.71
N ASP A 33 -11.30 11.42 1.70
CA ASP A 33 -11.73 12.42 0.73
C ASP A 33 -12.90 11.84 -0.09
N GLU A 34 -14.10 12.21 0.30
CA GLU A 34 -15.32 11.92 -0.45
C GLU A 34 -15.45 12.95 -1.57
N VAL A 35 -15.32 12.52 -2.83
CA VAL A 35 -15.52 13.41 -3.97
C VAL A 35 -16.94 13.97 -3.93
N GLU A 36 -17.09 15.20 -3.42
CA GLU A 36 -18.36 15.92 -3.31
C GLU A 36 -19.48 15.16 -2.55
N GLY A 37 -19.12 14.27 -1.60
CA GLY A 37 -20.09 13.44 -0.85
C GLY A 37 -20.78 12.35 -1.69
N ARG A 38 -20.21 12.02 -2.86
CA ARG A 38 -20.78 11.02 -3.78
C ARG A 38 -20.18 9.64 -3.65
N CYS A 39 -19.11 9.50 -2.87
CA CYS A 39 -18.45 8.21 -2.67
C CYS A 39 -18.84 7.58 -1.34
N THR A 40 -19.09 6.28 -1.36
CA THR A 40 -19.24 5.47 -0.16
C THR A 40 -18.36 4.24 -0.23
N PHE A 41 -18.05 3.65 0.91
CA PHE A 41 -17.15 2.50 1.00
C PHE A 41 -17.81 1.36 1.77
N SER A 42 -17.48 0.12 1.40
CA SER A 42 -18.03 -1.09 2.01
C SER A 42 -17.58 -1.31 3.47
N LEU A 43 -16.44 -0.73 3.85
CA LEU A 43 -15.87 -0.80 5.19
C LEU A 43 -15.50 0.61 5.67
N ASP A 44 -15.72 0.88 6.94
CA ASP A 44 -15.29 2.14 7.54
C ASP A 44 -13.78 2.16 7.78
N GLY A 45 -13.21 3.37 7.77
CA GLY A 45 -11.79 3.59 7.97
C GLY A 45 -11.42 5.06 7.88
N LYS A 46 -10.16 5.38 8.17
CA LYS A 46 -9.63 6.74 8.10
C LYS A 46 -8.35 6.76 7.28
N ALA A 47 -8.18 7.80 6.47
CA ALA A 47 -6.94 8.05 5.78
C ALA A 47 -5.84 8.41 6.79
N PHE A 48 -4.70 7.74 6.73
CA PHE A 48 -3.54 8.01 7.59
C PHE A 48 -2.26 8.31 6.79
N ALA A 49 -2.27 8.00 5.50
CA ALA A 49 -1.19 8.31 4.58
C ALA A 49 -1.74 8.55 3.17
N ARG A 50 -0.93 9.18 2.33
CA ARG A 50 -1.22 9.45 0.91
C ARG A 50 -0.01 9.12 0.05
N ASP A 51 -0.23 8.96 -1.24
CA ASP A 51 0.83 8.99 -2.24
C ASP A 51 0.87 10.32 -3.00
N GLY A 52 1.91 10.54 -3.79
CA GLY A 52 2.09 11.77 -4.57
C GLY A 52 1.12 11.90 -5.75
N ALA A 53 0.45 10.83 -6.15
CA ALA A 53 -0.59 10.85 -7.18
C ALA A 53 -1.98 11.21 -6.62
N GLY A 54 -2.12 11.34 -5.28
CA GLY A 54 -3.36 11.64 -4.59
C GLY A 54 -4.18 10.41 -4.19
N GLY A 55 -3.56 9.24 -4.19
CA GLY A 55 -4.15 8.04 -3.58
C GLY A 55 -4.07 8.10 -2.05
N GLU A 56 -4.98 7.40 -1.38
CA GLU A 56 -5.09 7.40 0.09
C GLU A 56 -4.95 5.99 0.66
N TYR A 57 -4.17 5.89 1.74
CA TYR A 57 -4.06 4.68 2.56
C TYR A 57 -4.98 4.80 3.77
N HIS A 58 -5.92 3.87 3.90
CA HIS A 58 -6.94 3.88 4.94
C HIS A 58 -6.70 2.79 5.97
N GLN A 59 -6.62 3.15 7.25
CA GLN A 59 -6.73 2.16 8.32
C GLN A 59 -8.21 1.82 8.52
N LEU A 60 -8.58 0.58 8.22
CA LEU A 60 -9.94 0.08 8.33
C LEU A 60 -10.28 -0.31 9.77
N GLU A 61 -11.57 -0.43 10.10
CA GLU A 61 -12.03 -0.75 11.46
C GLU A 61 -11.52 -2.11 11.98
N ASP A 62 -11.25 -3.06 11.08
CA ASP A 62 -10.71 -4.37 11.44
C ASP A 62 -9.17 -4.39 11.58
N GLY A 63 -8.53 -3.22 11.44
CA GLY A 63 -7.09 -3.04 11.55
C GLY A 63 -6.32 -3.29 10.25
N SER A 64 -6.99 -3.78 9.21
CA SER A 64 -6.39 -3.94 7.88
C SER A 64 -6.23 -2.60 7.16
N ILE A 65 -5.50 -2.62 6.05
CA ILE A 65 -5.21 -1.41 5.27
C ILE A 65 -5.88 -1.50 3.91
N GLY A 66 -6.72 -0.49 3.62
CA GLY A 66 -7.27 -0.24 2.31
C GLY A 66 -6.47 0.83 1.57
N TYR A 67 -6.58 0.82 0.25
CA TYR A 67 -6.04 1.86 -0.61
C TYR A 67 -7.10 2.29 -1.61
N VAL A 68 -7.17 3.59 -1.86
CA VAL A 68 -8.02 4.20 -2.89
C VAL A 68 -7.14 5.08 -3.75
N SER A 69 -7.01 4.75 -5.03
CA SER A 69 -6.25 5.55 -5.97
C SER A 69 -6.99 6.83 -6.36
N SER A 70 -6.26 7.82 -6.85
CA SER A 70 -6.85 9.03 -7.44
C SER A 70 -7.73 8.76 -8.68
N GLU A 71 -7.58 7.58 -9.29
CA GLU A 71 -8.38 7.13 -10.44
C GLU A 71 -9.60 6.27 -10.04
N GLY A 72 -9.84 6.10 -8.73
CA GLY A 72 -11.00 5.39 -8.21
C GLY A 72 -10.81 3.87 -8.05
N GLN A 73 -9.61 3.34 -8.20
CA GLN A 73 -9.36 1.94 -7.84
C GLN A 73 -9.37 1.81 -6.31
N CYS A 74 -10.07 0.80 -5.81
CA CYS A 74 -10.24 0.61 -4.38
C CYS A 74 -10.04 -0.87 -4.01
N GLY A 75 -9.28 -1.13 -2.96
CA GLY A 75 -9.05 -2.49 -2.47
C GLY A 75 -8.30 -2.53 -1.14
N ARG A 76 -8.42 -3.67 -0.45
CA ARG A 76 -7.54 -3.95 0.70
C ARG A 76 -6.17 -4.36 0.16
N ILE A 77 -5.11 -3.86 0.78
CA ILE A 77 -3.73 -4.11 0.31
C ILE A 77 -2.85 -4.78 1.36
N ALA A 78 -3.24 -4.74 2.65
CA ALA A 78 -2.51 -5.38 3.73
C ALA A 78 -3.43 -5.74 4.89
N GLU A 79 -3.05 -6.75 5.69
CA GLU A 79 -3.80 -7.18 6.87
C GLU A 79 -3.49 -6.33 8.11
N SER A 80 -2.38 -5.60 8.08
CA SER A 80 -1.92 -4.74 9.17
C SER A 80 -1.00 -3.64 8.64
N ILE A 81 -0.71 -2.66 9.49
CA ILE A 81 0.31 -1.64 9.21
C ILE A 81 1.69 -2.29 9.02
N ASP A 82 2.04 -3.28 9.82
CA ASP A 82 3.32 -3.99 9.67
C ASP A 82 3.42 -4.67 8.30
N ASP A 83 2.35 -5.33 7.81
CA ASP A 83 2.34 -5.94 6.48
C ASP A 83 2.39 -4.88 5.37
N LEU A 84 1.74 -3.72 5.55
CA LEU A 84 1.87 -2.61 4.60
C LEU A 84 3.33 -2.13 4.51
N ILE A 85 3.98 -1.87 5.64
CA ILE A 85 5.37 -1.40 5.65
C ILE A 85 6.29 -2.44 5.00
N HIS A 86 6.08 -3.74 5.27
CA HIS A 86 6.83 -4.80 4.61
C HIS A 86 6.58 -4.80 3.09
N LEU A 87 5.32 -4.66 2.66
CA LEU A 87 4.98 -4.57 1.24
C LEU A 87 5.70 -3.39 0.57
N LEU A 88 5.61 -2.18 1.14
CA LEU A 88 6.26 -0.98 0.60
C LEU A 88 7.77 -1.16 0.51
N VAL A 89 8.42 -1.57 1.60
CA VAL A 89 9.88 -1.66 1.70
C VAL A 89 10.43 -2.73 0.75
N TYR A 90 9.83 -3.91 0.69
CA TYR A 90 10.39 -5.02 -0.07
C TYR A 90 9.98 -5.04 -1.54
N SER A 91 8.82 -4.50 -1.91
CA SER A 91 8.47 -4.33 -3.32
C SER A 91 9.01 -3.05 -3.92
N ILE A 92 9.35 -2.05 -3.09
CA ILE A 92 9.71 -0.66 -3.46
C ILE A 92 8.55 0.05 -4.15
N CYS A 93 8.00 -0.52 -5.21
CA CYS A 93 6.84 0.00 -5.94
C CYS A 93 5.80 -1.12 -6.14
N TRP A 94 4.94 -1.35 -5.14
CA TRP A 94 3.96 -2.44 -5.19
C TRP A 94 2.97 -2.34 -6.36
N HIS A 95 2.71 -1.14 -6.85
CA HIS A 95 1.83 -0.91 -8.01
C HIS A 95 2.35 -1.58 -9.29
N ASP A 96 3.65 -1.81 -9.41
CA ASP A 96 4.26 -2.45 -10.57
C ASP A 96 4.05 -3.98 -10.60
N TYR A 97 3.44 -4.55 -9.55
CA TYR A 97 3.19 -5.99 -9.41
C TYR A 97 1.71 -6.38 -9.55
N CYS A 98 0.88 -5.55 -10.17
CA CYS A 98 -0.57 -5.77 -10.26
C CYS A 98 -1.03 -6.69 -11.41
N ASP A 99 -0.13 -7.47 -12.04
CA ASP A 99 -0.55 -8.50 -13.01
C ASP A 99 -1.08 -9.74 -12.29
N SER A 100 -2.40 -9.80 -12.12
CA SER A 100 -3.07 -10.90 -11.42
C SER A 100 -2.82 -12.29 -12.04
N SER A 101 -2.41 -12.37 -13.29
CA SER A 101 -2.08 -13.65 -13.95
C SER A 101 -0.83 -14.32 -13.39
N GLN A 102 0.01 -13.59 -12.66
CA GLN A 102 1.24 -14.07 -12.05
C GLN A 102 1.04 -14.71 -10.66
N TYR A 103 -0.13 -14.50 -10.07
CA TYR A 103 -0.47 -15.00 -8.71
C TYR A 103 -1.12 -16.38 -8.72
N THR A 104 -0.75 -17.23 -9.68
CA THR A 104 -1.32 -18.56 -9.84
C THR A 104 -0.72 -19.62 -8.92
N ASP A 105 0.57 -19.52 -8.66
CA ASP A 105 1.34 -20.34 -7.72
C ASP A 105 2.62 -19.59 -7.30
N MET A 106 3.19 -20.02 -6.18
CA MET A 106 4.36 -19.35 -5.59
C MET A 106 5.58 -19.34 -6.53
N GLY A 107 5.81 -20.38 -7.31
CA GLY A 107 6.96 -20.44 -8.21
C GLY A 107 6.85 -19.44 -9.37
N THR A 108 5.66 -19.28 -9.93
CA THR A 108 5.35 -18.26 -10.94
C THR A 108 5.51 -16.86 -10.36
N LEU A 109 4.96 -16.64 -9.15
CA LEU A 109 5.05 -15.36 -8.46
C LEU A 109 6.51 -14.99 -8.11
N GLU A 110 7.31 -15.94 -7.63
CA GLU A 110 8.74 -15.72 -7.34
C GLU A 110 9.53 -15.30 -8.59
N ALA A 111 9.32 -15.97 -9.72
CA ALA A 111 9.98 -15.63 -10.96
C ALA A 111 9.63 -14.20 -11.42
N TYR A 112 8.35 -13.87 -11.41
CA TYR A 112 7.84 -12.53 -11.74
C TYR A 112 8.36 -11.46 -10.77
N ALA A 113 8.28 -11.72 -9.46
CA ALA A 113 8.73 -10.80 -8.44
C ALA A 113 10.22 -10.48 -8.55
N ASN A 114 11.06 -11.49 -8.79
CA ASN A 114 12.50 -11.30 -8.94
C ASN A 114 12.83 -10.48 -10.19
N GLU A 115 12.21 -10.76 -11.34
CA GLU A 115 12.44 -10.01 -12.58
C GLU A 115 12.07 -8.54 -12.40
N ARG A 116 10.88 -8.26 -11.82
CA ARG A 116 10.42 -6.89 -11.57
C ARG A 116 11.27 -6.17 -10.53
N HIS A 117 11.63 -6.85 -9.45
CA HIS A 117 12.45 -6.26 -8.40
C HIS A 117 13.83 -5.85 -8.92
N ASP A 118 14.47 -6.66 -9.74
CA ASP A 118 15.75 -6.33 -10.37
C ASP A 118 15.63 -5.09 -11.27
N GLU A 119 14.52 -4.97 -12.01
CA GLU A 119 14.23 -3.79 -12.83
C GLU A 119 14.06 -2.55 -11.96
N ILE A 120 13.19 -2.60 -10.93
CA ILE A 120 12.92 -1.48 -10.03
C ILE A 120 14.19 -1.06 -9.27
N ALA A 121 14.93 -2.01 -8.72
CA ALA A 121 16.18 -1.75 -8.02
C ALA A 121 17.24 -1.04 -8.91
N SER A 122 17.20 -1.26 -10.22
CA SER A 122 18.16 -0.66 -11.15
C SER A 122 18.08 0.88 -11.26
N TYR A 123 16.92 1.47 -10.89
CA TYR A 123 16.70 2.92 -10.89
C TYR A 123 16.36 3.49 -9.50
N THR A 124 16.38 2.64 -8.47
CA THR A 124 16.18 3.04 -7.08
C THR A 124 17.50 3.39 -6.41
N GLU A 125 17.49 4.35 -5.50
CA GLU A 125 18.66 4.70 -4.66
C GLU A 125 18.84 3.64 -3.55
N MET A 126 19.43 2.51 -3.91
CA MET A 126 19.54 1.33 -3.04
C MET A 126 20.38 1.55 -1.78
N ASP A 127 21.30 2.49 -1.78
CA ASP A 127 22.04 2.92 -0.58
C ASP A 127 21.11 3.59 0.45
N ILE A 128 20.17 4.44 0.01
CA ILE A 128 19.14 5.02 0.90
C ILE A 128 18.18 3.93 1.36
N TRP A 129 17.77 3.02 0.46
CA TRP A 129 16.93 1.87 0.84
C TRP A 129 17.57 1.02 1.95
N GLU A 130 18.87 0.71 1.85
CA GLU A 130 19.61 -0.03 2.90
C GLU A 130 19.62 0.71 4.24
N GLU A 131 19.77 2.04 4.23
CA GLU A 131 19.69 2.87 5.44
C GLU A 131 18.30 2.84 6.07
N VAL A 132 17.24 2.94 5.27
CA VAL A 132 15.84 2.83 5.72
C VAL A 132 15.55 1.46 6.33
N VAL A 133 15.90 0.37 5.65
CA VAL A 133 15.73 -1.00 6.15
C VAL A 133 16.41 -1.19 7.49
N LYS A 134 17.64 -0.70 7.61
CA LYS A 134 18.42 -0.76 8.86
C LYS A 134 17.80 0.09 9.97
N ALA A 135 17.35 1.29 9.68
CA ALA A 135 16.73 2.19 10.66
C ALA A 135 15.41 1.62 11.20
N LEU A 136 14.64 0.96 10.33
CA LEU A 136 13.42 0.23 10.71
C LEU A 136 13.71 -1.11 11.42
N GLY A 137 14.97 -1.56 11.49
CA GLY A 137 15.34 -2.84 12.08
C GLY A 137 14.81 -4.05 11.32
N MET A 138 14.58 -3.90 10.03
CA MET A 138 14.06 -4.94 9.13
C MET A 138 15.21 -5.80 8.59
N PRO A 139 14.96 -7.08 8.25
CA PRO A 139 15.94 -7.88 7.51
C PRO A 139 16.23 -7.28 6.14
N SER A 140 17.51 -7.26 5.74
CA SER A 140 17.90 -6.81 4.38
C SER A 140 17.60 -7.85 3.30
N GLU A 141 17.37 -9.10 3.69
CA GLU A 141 16.98 -10.18 2.80
C GLU A 141 15.53 -10.58 3.09
N ALA A 142 14.65 -10.28 2.16
CA ALA A 142 13.27 -10.74 2.21
C ALA A 142 12.84 -11.29 0.85
N ASN A 143 11.89 -12.20 0.88
CA ASN A 143 11.29 -12.74 -0.34
C ASN A 143 10.12 -11.82 -0.74
N VAL A 144 10.33 -10.99 -1.74
CA VAL A 144 9.31 -10.06 -2.28
C VAL A 144 8.02 -10.79 -2.63
N ALA A 145 8.10 -12.00 -3.20
CA ALA A 145 6.93 -12.80 -3.56
C ALA A 145 6.07 -13.18 -2.34
N VAL A 146 6.66 -13.33 -1.16
CA VAL A 146 5.91 -13.59 0.07
C VAL A 146 5.07 -12.38 0.47
N GLU A 147 5.61 -11.18 0.36
CA GLU A 147 4.86 -9.95 0.66
C GLU A 147 3.77 -9.68 -0.38
N LEU A 148 4.07 -9.94 -1.65
CA LEU A 148 3.09 -9.88 -2.74
C LEU A 148 1.97 -10.91 -2.58
N GLN A 149 2.26 -12.12 -2.09
CA GLN A 149 1.22 -13.11 -1.79
C GLN A 149 0.30 -12.62 -0.66
N LYS A 150 0.86 -12.02 0.40
CA LYS A 150 0.05 -11.41 1.46
C LYS A 150 -0.84 -10.29 0.94
N PHE A 151 -0.30 -9.43 0.06
CA PHE A 151 -1.08 -8.39 -0.62
C PHE A 151 -2.24 -9.00 -1.41
N TYR A 152 -1.98 -10.02 -2.22
CA TYR A 152 -3.00 -10.71 -3.01
C TYR A 152 -4.09 -11.33 -2.11
N ASP A 153 -3.69 -12.01 -1.03
CA ASP A 153 -4.61 -12.63 -0.08
C ASP A 153 -5.47 -11.56 0.62
N ALA A 154 -4.89 -10.43 1.02
CA ALA A 154 -5.62 -9.31 1.62
C ALA A 154 -6.64 -8.71 0.64
N ALA A 155 -6.26 -8.55 -0.63
CA ALA A 155 -7.14 -8.00 -1.67
C ALA A 155 -8.35 -8.89 -1.95
N HIS A 156 -8.26 -10.20 -1.70
CA HIS A 156 -9.32 -11.18 -1.92
C HIS A 156 -10.05 -11.61 -0.63
N ARG A 157 -9.67 -11.05 0.53
CA ARG A 157 -10.32 -11.36 1.80
C ARG A 157 -11.70 -10.73 1.89
N GLU A 158 -12.70 -11.55 2.22
CA GLU A 158 -14.06 -11.06 2.49
C GLU A 158 -14.21 -10.48 3.92
N PRO A 159 -15.04 -9.43 4.14
CA PRO A 159 -15.71 -8.67 3.08
C PRO A 159 -14.71 -7.83 2.29
N LEU A 160 -14.92 -7.73 0.97
CA LEU A 160 -14.06 -6.92 0.12
C LEU A 160 -14.14 -5.44 0.50
N TYR A 161 -12.99 -4.76 0.47
CA TYR A 161 -12.97 -3.30 0.57
C TYR A 161 -13.22 -2.71 -0.81
N GLN A 162 -14.35 -2.03 -0.98
CA GLN A 162 -14.82 -1.51 -2.26
C GLN A 162 -15.36 -0.08 -2.09
N GLY A 163 -15.08 0.76 -3.08
CA GLY A 163 -15.69 2.07 -3.21
C GLY A 163 -16.88 2.06 -4.17
N PHE A 164 -17.83 2.95 -3.94
CA PHE A 164 -19.04 3.11 -4.76
C PHE A 164 -19.28 4.59 -5.02
N TYR A 165 -19.48 4.93 -6.29
CA TYR A 165 -19.83 6.28 -6.71
C TYR A 165 -21.34 6.37 -6.94
N HIS A 166 -21.96 7.41 -6.37
CA HIS A 166 -23.39 7.70 -6.51
C HIS A 166 -23.60 8.74 -7.59
N GLU A 167 -24.15 8.31 -8.71
CA GLU A 167 -24.44 9.18 -9.86
C GLU A 167 -25.64 10.13 -9.58
N GLU A 168 -25.72 11.21 -10.35
CA GLU A 168 -26.84 12.19 -10.21
C GLU A 168 -28.22 11.59 -10.54
N ASP A 169 -28.25 10.57 -11.39
CA ASP A 169 -29.49 9.85 -11.75
C ASP A 169 -29.92 8.81 -10.71
N GLY A 170 -29.17 8.66 -9.62
CA GLY A 170 -29.40 7.72 -8.53
C GLY A 170 -28.82 6.32 -8.78
N SER A 171 -28.12 6.09 -9.88
CA SER A 171 -27.36 4.84 -10.09
C SER A 171 -26.11 4.80 -9.20
N ILE A 172 -25.66 3.58 -8.88
CA ILE A 172 -24.46 3.34 -8.06
C ILE A 172 -23.52 2.51 -8.92
N THR A 173 -22.31 3.02 -9.11
CA THR A 173 -21.23 2.32 -9.82
C THR A 173 -20.10 1.98 -8.86
N PRO A 174 -19.54 0.75 -8.89
CA PRO A 174 -18.33 0.46 -8.14
C PRO A 174 -17.16 1.27 -8.72
N TYR A 175 -16.27 1.66 -7.81
CA TYR A 175 -14.97 2.20 -8.19
C TYR A 175 -14.18 1.17 -8.96
#